data_7c4377f35456d08cd2dbd8ea2660d5b3
#
_entry.id   7c4377f35456d08cd2dbd8ea2660d5b3
#
_cell.length_a   1.000
_cell.length_b   1.000
_cell.length_c   1.000
_cell.angle_alpha   90.00
_cell.angle_beta   90.00
_cell.angle_gamma   90.00
#
_symmetry.space_group_name_H-M   'P 1'
#
loop_
_entity.id
_entity.type
_entity.pdbx_description
1 polymer ?
#
loop_
_entity_poly.entity_id
_entity_poly.type
_entity_poly.pdbx_seq_one_letter_code
_entity_poly.pdbx_strand_id
1 'polypeptide(L)'
;MKRLLALAAFLLLPGAALAETPVERHGQLRLEGTRLVDQHGQPVILRGMSLFWSQWAPQYYNADAVRWLADDWSATVVRAAIAVHHDGYLDNPERETARAEAVIEAAIAEGLYVIVDWHAHEPEPEAAAAFFAHIAAKYGDRPNVIYEPYNEPLNTHSWGEVVRPYHMAVIPSIRAHDPDNLIVAGTPSWSQDVDIAAADPLPFANVAYTLHFYAGTHRQELRDKAARALASGAALFVTEWGTSEASGNGVLDRAETALWWDFMEANGLSSLNWSITDKDETSAALRPGAAGEGGWDDSMISPSGLFVRAWLRRMNPPPAD
;
A
#
# COMPACT_ATOMS: atom_id res chain seq x y z
N MET A 1 -44.53 -22.20 -56.87
CA MET A 1 -43.56 -21.23 -56.34
C MET A 1 -43.40 -21.45 -54.86
N LYS A 2 -42.38 -22.17 -54.44
CA LYS A 2 -42.05 -22.40 -53.00
C LYS A 2 -41.06 -21.38 -52.55
N ARG A 3 -41.42 -20.49 -51.59
CA ARG A 3 -40.51 -19.53 -50.98
C ARG A 3 -39.76 -20.24 -49.85
N LEU A 4 -38.43 -20.39 -49.97
CA LEU A 4 -37.55 -20.74 -48.87
C LEU A 4 -37.37 -19.50 -47.99
N LEU A 5 -37.77 -19.61 -46.72
CA LEU A 5 -37.33 -18.68 -45.68
C LEU A 5 -35.96 -19.16 -45.18
N ALA A 6 -34.93 -18.37 -45.37
CA ALA A 6 -33.65 -18.57 -44.73
C ALA A 6 -33.71 -18.00 -43.31
N LEU A 7 -33.58 -18.85 -42.32
CA LEU A 7 -33.44 -18.50 -40.89
C LEU A 7 -31.97 -18.14 -40.63
N ALA A 8 -31.66 -16.89 -40.45
CA ALA A 8 -30.33 -16.44 -40.01
C ALA A 8 -30.19 -16.67 -38.49
N ALA A 9 -29.42 -17.67 -38.11
CA ALA A 9 -29.04 -17.88 -36.71
C ALA A 9 -27.96 -16.86 -36.34
N PHE A 10 -28.29 -15.90 -35.47
CA PHE A 10 -27.32 -15.03 -34.82
C PHE A 10 -26.61 -15.85 -33.75
N LEU A 11 -25.36 -16.24 -33.96
CA LEU A 11 -24.47 -16.74 -32.97
C LEU A 11 -24.04 -15.57 -32.04
N LEU A 12 -24.67 -15.47 -30.88
CA LEU A 12 -24.16 -14.64 -29.78
C LEU A 12 -22.85 -15.30 -29.32
N LEU A 13 -21.71 -14.71 -29.67
CA LEU A 13 -20.43 -15.02 -29.03
C LEU A 13 -20.54 -14.60 -27.57
N PRO A 14 -20.23 -15.49 -26.61
CA PRO A 14 -20.11 -15.05 -25.22
C PRO A 14 -19.02 -13.98 -25.17
N GLY A 15 -19.37 -12.75 -24.75
CA GLY A 15 -18.41 -11.73 -24.43
C GLY A 15 -17.50 -12.28 -23.33
N ALA A 16 -16.20 -12.22 -23.50
CA ALA A 16 -15.26 -12.52 -22.40
C ALA A 16 -15.67 -11.61 -21.23
N ALA A 17 -16.06 -12.20 -20.11
CA ALA A 17 -16.26 -11.44 -18.89
C ALA A 17 -14.91 -10.81 -18.54
N LEU A 18 -14.87 -9.50 -18.34
CA LEU A 18 -13.70 -8.84 -17.81
C LEU A 18 -13.43 -9.45 -16.41
N ALA A 19 -12.17 -9.73 -16.11
CA ALA A 19 -11.79 -10.23 -14.80
C ALA A 19 -12.17 -9.21 -13.72
N GLU A 20 -12.77 -9.67 -12.62
CA GLU A 20 -13.12 -8.80 -11.50
C GLU A 20 -11.86 -8.11 -10.94
N THR A 21 -11.97 -6.82 -10.72
CA THR A 21 -10.92 -6.03 -10.06
C THR A 21 -10.81 -6.42 -8.57
N PRO A 22 -9.70 -6.12 -7.90
CA PRO A 22 -9.55 -6.37 -6.47
C PRO A 22 -10.70 -5.83 -5.61
N VAL A 23 -11.16 -4.61 -5.87
CA VAL A 23 -12.25 -4.00 -5.10
C VAL A 23 -13.62 -4.58 -5.45
N GLU A 24 -13.88 -4.92 -6.72
CA GLU A 24 -15.13 -5.63 -7.09
C GLU A 24 -15.24 -6.98 -6.40
N ARG A 25 -14.11 -7.70 -6.24
CA ARG A 25 -14.06 -9.00 -5.59
C ARG A 25 -14.21 -8.91 -4.08
N HIS A 26 -13.52 -7.98 -3.44
CA HIS A 26 -13.37 -7.95 -1.97
C HIS A 26 -14.23 -6.88 -1.28
N GLY A 27 -14.55 -5.78 -1.97
CA GLY A 27 -15.36 -4.68 -1.43
C GLY A 27 -14.74 -4.04 -0.19
N GLN A 28 -15.57 -3.76 0.81
CA GLN A 28 -15.16 -3.14 2.05
C GLN A 28 -14.28 -4.07 2.89
N LEU A 29 -13.09 -3.60 3.26
CA LEU A 29 -12.14 -4.34 4.09
C LEU A 29 -12.37 -4.06 5.58
N ARG A 30 -12.19 -5.09 6.40
CA ARG A 30 -12.22 -4.96 7.87
C ARG A 30 -11.26 -5.93 8.53
N LEU A 31 -10.95 -5.67 9.78
CA LEU A 31 -10.14 -6.57 10.60
C LEU A 31 -11.03 -7.53 11.40
N GLU A 32 -10.70 -8.82 11.36
CA GLU A 32 -11.20 -9.84 12.27
C GLU A 32 -10.01 -10.46 13.03
N GLY A 33 -9.85 -10.05 14.28
CA GLY A 33 -8.65 -10.37 15.04
C GLY A 33 -7.41 -9.75 14.38
N THR A 34 -6.44 -10.58 14.02
CA THR A 34 -5.20 -10.14 13.36
C THR A 34 -5.25 -10.19 11.84
N ARG A 35 -6.40 -10.56 11.26
CA ARG A 35 -6.52 -10.77 9.80
C ARG A 35 -7.35 -9.69 9.14
N LEU A 36 -6.90 -9.30 7.96
CA LEU A 36 -7.70 -8.52 7.03
C LEU A 36 -8.70 -9.46 6.34
N VAL A 37 -9.98 -9.09 6.33
CA VAL A 37 -11.04 -9.83 5.64
C VAL A 37 -11.85 -8.88 4.75
N ASP A 38 -12.48 -9.45 3.75
CA ASP A 38 -13.35 -8.75 2.80
C ASP A 38 -14.79 -8.58 3.33
N GLN A 39 -15.65 -7.96 2.52
CA GLN A 39 -17.06 -7.76 2.84
C GLN A 39 -17.83 -9.07 3.10
N HIS A 40 -17.29 -10.22 2.62
CA HIS A 40 -17.87 -11.54 2.78
C HIS A 40 -17.27 -12.32 3.97
N GLY A 41 -16.30 -11.76 4.69
CA GLY A 41 -15.58 -12.39 5.79
C GLY A 41 -14.48 -13.37 5.34
N GLN A 42 -14.07 -13.28 4.06
CA GLN A 42 -12.97 -14.11 3.57
C GLN A 42 -11.64 -13.40 3.79
N PRO A 43 -10.58 -14.13 4.21
CA PRO A 43 -9.25 -13.56 4.37
C PRO A 43 -8.72 -12.95 3.07
N VAL A 44 -8.16 -11.75 3.17
CA VAL A 44 -7.55 -11.01 2.05
C VAL A 44 -6.09 -10.71 2.36
N ILE A 45 -5.22 -10.88 1.36
CA ILE A 45 -3.84 -10.42 1.40
C ILE A 45 -3.64 -9.51 0.19
N LEU A 46 -3.47 -8.22 0.43
CA LEU A 46 -3.14 -7.24 -0.59
C LEU A 46 -1.63 -7.20 -0.82
N ARG A 47 -1.20 -7.15 -2.08
CA ARG A 47 0.21 -7.07 -2.45
C ARG A 47 0.39 -6.06 -3.58
N GLY A 48 1.35 -5.16 -3.42
CA GLY A 48 1.55 -4.12 -4.42
C GLY A 48 2.86 -3.37 -4.28
N MET A 49 2.84 -2.13 -4.78
CA MET A 49 3.99 -1.24 -4.85
C MET A 49 3.69 0.08 -4.17
N SER A 50 4.68 0.60 -3.42
CA SER A 50 4.69 2.00 -3.01
C SER A 50 5.27 2.87 -4.13
N LEU A 51 4.68 4.02 -4.38
CA LEU A 51 5.37 5.10 -5.08
C LEU A 51 6.43 5.68 -4.15
N PHE A 52 7.50 6.24 -4.72
CA PHE A 52 8.53 6.95 -3.96
C PHE A 52 8.00 8.29 -3.45
N TRP A 53 8.74 8.98 -2.58
CA TRP A 53 8.43 10.32 -2.06
C TRP A 53 7.85 11.24 -3.14
N SER A 54 6.67 11.79 -2.90
CA SER A 54 5.91 12.53 -3.92
C SER A 54 6.63 13.77 -4.44
N GLN A 55 7.43 14.47 -3.62
CA GLN A 55 8.17 15.64 -4.05
C GLN A 55 9.40 15.32 -4.91
N TRP A 56 9.97 14.10 -4.76
CA TRP A 56 11.21 13.72 -5.46
C TRP A 56 10.98 12.84 -6.68
N ALA A 57 9.83 12.16 -6.77
CA ALA A 57 9.46 11.35 -7.92
C ALA A 57 8.02 11.63 -8.40
N PRO A 58 7.63 12.90 -8.60
CA PRO A 58 6.26 13.28 -8.94
C PRO A 58 5.78 12.72 -10.28
N GLN A 59 6.70 12.36 -11.18
CA GLN A 59 6.39 11.82 -12.50
C GLN A 59 5.63 10.48 -12.44
N TYR A 60 5.65 9.76 -11.31
CA TYR A 60 4.93 8.49 -11.15
C TYR A 60 3.54 8.65 -10.49
N TYR A 61 3.17 9.86 -10.05
CA TYR A 61 1.88 10.15 -9.42
C TYR A 61 0.81 10.47 -10.48
N ASN A 62 0.49 9.49 -11.33
CA ASN A 62 -0.47 9.65 -12.43
C ASN A 62 -1.23 8.35 -12.73
N ALA A 63 -2.32 8.47 -13.51
CA ALA A 63 -3.22 7.36 -13.81
C ALA A 63 -2.54 6.26 -14.64
N ASP A 64 -1.63 6.60 -15.54
CA ASP A 64 -1.01 5.64 -16.43
C ASP A 64 -0.03 4.73 -15.67
N ALA A 65 0.75 5.29 -14.73
CA ALA A 65 1.62 4.50 -13.85
C ALA A 65 0.81 3.55 -12.96
N VAL A 66 -0.29 4.01 -12.36
CA VAL A 66 -1.16 3.16 -11.52
C VAL A 66 -1.79 2.04 -12.34
N ARG A 67 -2.32 2.34 -13.54
CA ARG A 67 -2.85 1.32 -14.46
C ARG A 67 -1.78 0.30 -14.83
N TRP A 68 -0.54 0.73 -15.12
CA TRP A 68 0.56 -0.19 -15.43
C TRP A 68 0.90 -1.13 -14.28
N LEU A 69 0.80 -0.65 -13.04
CA LEU A 69 0.98 -1.49 -11.85
C LEU A 69 -0.14 -2.54 -11.71
N ALA A 70 -1.38 -2.18 -12.06
CA ALA A 70 -2.48 -3.14 -12.10
C ALA A 70 -2.26 -4.20 -13.20
N ASP A 71 -2.05 -3.75 -14.44
CA ASP A 71 -2.05 -4.60 -15.63
C ASP A 71 -0.79 -5.46 -15.74
N ASP A 72 0.40 -4.86 -15.56
CA ASP A 72 1.66 -5.54 -15.78
C ASP A 72 2.25 -6.15 -14.50
N TRP A 73 2.10 -5.47 -13.35
CA TRP A 73 2.67 -5.96 -12.08
C TRP A 73 1.69 -6.81 -11.28
N SER A 74 0.44 -6.90 -11.68
CA SER A 74 -0.64 -7.58 -10.95
C SER A 74 -0.79 -7.04 -9.51
N ALA A 75 -0.56 -5.74 -9.30
CA ALA A 75 -0.76 -5.11 -8.01
C ALA A 75 -2.25 -5.12 -7.64
N THR A 76 -2.56 -5.38 -6.37
CA THR A 76 -3.92 -5.27 -5.82
C THR A 76 -4.10 -4.03 -4.95
N VAL A 77 -2.99 -3.37 -4.62
CA VAL A 77 -2.91 -2.16 -3.83
C VAL A 77 -1.71 -1.31 -4.28
N VAL A 78 -1.86 0.01 -4.23
CA VAL A 78 -0.77 0.98 -4.44
C VAL A 78 -0.66 1.88 -3.22
N ARG A 79 0.51 2.46 -2.95
CA ARG A 79 0.72 3.40 -1.84
C ARG A 79 1.20 4.75 -2.37
N ALA A 80 0.50 5.80 -2.03
CA ALA A 80 0.85 7.18 -2.31
C ALA A 80 1.63 7.75 -1.10
N ALA A 81 2.95 7.79 -1.20
CA ALA A 81 3.85 8.30 -0.16
C ALA A 81 3.92 9.83 -0.23
N ILE A 82 2.94 10.51 0.40
CA ILE A 82 2.78 11.96 0.32
C ILE A 82 3.78 12.65 1.24
N ALA A 83 4.73 13.33 0.64
CA ALA A 83 5.79 14.04 1.36
C ALA A 83 5.24 15.16 2.22
N VAL A 84 5.76 15.27 3.44
CA VAL A 84 5.33 16.28 4.42
C VAL A 84 6.31 17.43 4.50
N HIS A 85 7.58 17.12 4.71
CA HIS A 85 8.68 18.08 4.83
C HIS A 85 9.46 18.26 3.51
N HIS A 86 10.44 19.14 3.47
CA HIS A 86 11.39 19.33 2.37
C HIS A 86 10.70 19.56 1.01
N ASP A 87 10.01 20.67 0.88
CA ASP A 87 9.16 21.00 -0.27
C ASP A 87 7.94 20.07 -0.41
N GLY A 88 7.52 19.41 0.68
CA GLY A 88 6.32 18.59 0.76
C GLY A 88 5.06 19.39 1.10
N TYR A 89 4.11 18.74 1.77
CA TYR A 89 2.78 19.28 2.11
C TYR A 89 2.84 20.55 2.94
N LEU A 90 3.76 20.68 3.92
CA LEU A 90 3.85 21.86 4.78
C LEU A 90 4.19 23.13 3.98
N ASP A 91 4.95 22.98 2.89
CA ASP A 91 5.31 24.08 2.01
C ASP A 91 4.31 24.25 0.85
N ASN A 92 3.68 23.16 0.39
CA ASN A 92 2.82 23.11 -0.80
C ASN A 92 1.59 22.21 -0.61
N PRO A 93 0.66 22.53 0.28
CA PRO A 93 -0.45 21.65 0.65
C PRO A 93 -1.38 21.33 -0.54
N GLU A 94 -1.68 22.27 -1.39
CA GLU A 94 -2.55 22.06 -2.57
C GLU A 94 -1.90 21.11 -3.57
N ARG A 95 -0.61 21.24 -3.82
CA ARG A 95 0.15 20.39 -4.75
C ARG A 95 0.22 18.94 -4.27
N GLU A 96 0.55 18.73 -3.00
CA GLU A 96 0.66 17.39 -2.43
C GLU A 96 -0.71 16.71 -2.30
N THR A 97 -1.74 17.47 -1.94
CA THR A 97 -3.14 16.98 -1.98
C THR A 97 -3.54 16.55 -3.39
N ALA A 98 -3.25 17.34 -4.41
CA ALA A 98 -3.56 17.00 -5.80
C ALA A 98 -2.83 15.71 -6.25
N ARG A 99 -1.60 15.47 -5.80
CA ARG A 99 -0.87 14.21 -6.05
C ARG A 99 -1.54 13.02 -5.37
N ALA A 100 -1.94 13.15 -4.12
CA ALA A 100 -2.70 12.12 -3.43
C ALA A 100 -3.99 11.79 -4.18
N GLU A 101 -4.77 12.81 -4.52
CA GLU A 101 -6.02 12.66 -5.25
C GLU A 101 -5.83 11.98 -6.61
N ALA A 102 -4.79 12.34 -7.36
CA ALA A 102 -4.50 11.72 -8.66
C ALA A 102 -4.27 10.20 -8.53
N VAL A 103 -3.55 9.75 -7.51
CA VAL A 103 -3.33 8.31 -7.25
C VAL A 103 -4.60 7.63 -6.75
N ILE A 104 -5.37 8.28 -5.86
CA ILE A 104 -6.65 7.75 -5.35
C ILE A 104 -7.64 7.56 -6.52
N GLU A 105 -7.82 8.57 -7.36
CA GLU A 105 -8.75 8.52 -8.49
C GLU A 105 -8.33 7.46 -9.52
N ALA A 106 -7.02 7.33 -9.77
CA ALA A 106 -6.49 6.28 -10.61
C ALA A 106 -6.75 4.87 -10.03
N ALA A 107 -6.48 4.66 -8.74
CA ALA A 107 -6.74 3.39 -8.07
C ALA A 107 -8.23 3.03 -8.08
N ILE A 108 -9.13 4.01 -7.87
CA ILE A 108 -10.57 3.80 -7.99
C ILE A 108 -10.94 3.38 -9.41
N ALA A 109 -10.39 4.03 -10.44
CA ALA A 109 -10.67 3.71 -11.83
C ALA A 109 -10.22 2.31 -12.23
N GLU A 110 -9.08 1.84 -11.69
CA GLU A 110 -8.54 0.50 -11.95
C GLU A 110 -9.06 -0.56 -10.94
N GLY A 111 -9.93 -0.19 -10.00
CA GLY A 111 -10.47 -1.09 -8.98
C GLY A 111 -9.42 -1.63 -8.02
N LEU A 112 -8.33 -0.89 -7.78
CA LEU A 112 -7.30 -1.20 -6.80
C LEU A 112 -7.65 -0.60 -5.43
N TYR A 113 -7.04 -1.16 -4.38
CA TYR A 113 -6.92 -0.46 -3.10
C TYR A 113 -5.79 0.56 -3.15
N VAL A 114 -5.89 1.61 -2.33
CA VAL A 114 -4.87 2.65 -2.25
C VAL A 114 -4.60 3.02 -0.80
N ILE A 115 -3.33 2.99 -0.40
CA ILE A 115 -2.89 3.55 0.87
C ILE A 115 -2.50 5.00 0.63
N VAL A 116 -3.13 5.90 1.37
CA VAL A 116 -2.77 7.32 1.43
C VAL A 116 -1.90 7.52 2.65
N ASP A 117 -0.62 7.71 2.43
CA ASP A 117 0.39 7.76 3.47
C ASP A 117 0.89 9.19 3.71
N TRP A 118 0.80 9.62 4.96
CA TRP A 118 1.47 10.80 5.47
C TRP A 118 2.94 10.47 5.71
N HIS A 119 3.74 10.67 4.65
CA HIS A 119 5.11 10.19 4.57
C HIS A 119 6.07 11.10 5.35
N ALA A 120 6.03 10.98 6.67
CA ALA A 120 6.79 11.78 7.61
C ALA A 120 7.62 10.94 8.58
N HIS A 121 8.69 11.53 9.12
CA HIS A 121 9.44 11.02 10.25
C HIS A 121 9.19 11.83 11.52
N GLU A 122 8.78 13.09 11.40
CA GLU A 122 8.46 14.00 12.51
C GLU A 122 6.95 14.14 12.65
N PRO A 123 6.43 14.32 13.88
CA PRO A 123 5.01 14.44 14.13
C PRO A 123 4.50 15.84 13.72
N GLU A 124 3.46 15.86 12.89
CA GLU A 124 2.75 17.07 12.44
C GLU A 124 1.24 16.85 12.57
N PRO A 125 0.71 16.68 13.80
CA PRO A 125 -0.65 16.18 14.01
C PRO A 125 -1.74 17.12 13.46
N GLU A 126 -1.57 18.44 13.56
CA GLU A 126 -2.55 19.39 13.07
C GLU A 126 -2.66 19.40 11.55
N ALA A 127 -1.50 19.37 10.87
CA ALA A 127 -1.43 19.32 9.42
C ALA A 127 -1.94 17.98 8.87
N ALA A 128 -1.56 16.86 9.50
CA ALA A 128 -2.05 15.54 9.16
C ALA A 128 -3.57 15.43 9.36
N ALA A 129 -4.09 15.93 10.47
CA ALA A 129 -5.55 15.94 10.74
C ALA A 129 -6.31 16.73 9.67
N ALA A 130 -5.79 17.87 9.24
CA ALA A 130 -6.41 18.69 8.19
C ALA A 130 -6.37 17.96 6.83
N PHE A 131 -5.23 17.37 6.47
CA PHE A 131 -5.06 16.59 5.23
C PHE A 131 -6.02 15.39 5.20
N PHE A 132 -6.03 14.57 6.24
CA PHE A 132 -6.89 13.39 6.27
C PHE A 132 -8.36 13.70 6.40
N ALA A 133 -8.76 14.79 7.08
CA ALA A 133 -10.14 15.25 7.07
C ALA A 133 -10.62 15.57 5.65
N HIS A 134 -9.77 16.24 4.84
CA HIS A 134 -10.06 16.52 3.44
C HIS A 134 -10.19 15.23 2.60
N ILE A 135 -9.21 14.32 2.70
CA ILE A 135 -9.23 13.05 1.96
C ILE A 135 -10.45 12.20 2.35
N ALA A 136 -10.73 12.06 3.65
CA ALA A 136 -11.85 11.27 4.13
C ALA A 136 -13.22 11.89 3.76
N ALA A 137 -13.35 13.21 3.78
CA ALA A 137 -14.57 13.88 3.34
C ALA A 137 -14.86 13.68 1.85
N LYS A 138 -13.82 13.55 1.02
CA LYS A 138 -13.95 13.37 -0.44
C LYS A 138 -14.11 11.92 -0.86
N TYR A 139 -13.42 10.99 -0.19
CA TYR A 139 -13.28 9.60 -0.63
C TYR A 139 -13.68 8.56 0.42
N GLY A 140 -14.18 8.95 1.57
CA GLY A 140 -14.50 8.03 2.67
C GLY A 140 -15.65 7.06 2.37
N ASP A 141 -16.43 7.29 1.30
CA ASP A 141 -17.44 6.36 0.78
C ASP A 141 -16.87 5.31 -0.19
N ARG A 142 -15.55 5.36 -0.46
CA ARG A 142 -14.86 4.44 -1.39
C ARG A 142 -14.14 3.35 -0.61
N PRO A 143 -14.49 2.07 -0.79
CA PRO A 143 -13.82 0.96 -0.12
C PRO A 143 -12.34 0.78 -0.54
N ASN A 144 -11.92 1.49 -1.60
CA ASN A 144 -10.56 1.50 -2.11
C ASN A 144 -9.55 2.09 -1.11
N VAL A 145 -9.98 3.05 -0.27
CA VAL A 145 -9.06 3.92 0.48
C VAL A 145 -8.66 3.29 1.82
N ILE A 146 -7.36 3.31 2.07
CA ILE A 146 -6.71 2.93 3.33
C ILE A 146 -5.88 4.12 3.79
N TYR A 147 -5.93 4.46 5.06
CA TYR A 147 -5.21 5.61 5.62
C TYR A 147 -3.97 5.16 6.39
N GLU A 148 -2.83 5.76 6.11
CA GLU A 148 -1.60 5.60 6.88
C GLU A 148 -1.18 6.95 7.47
N PRO A 149 -1.64 7.28 8.70
CA PRO A 149 -1.48 8.65 9.24
C PRO A 149 -0.04 9.02 9.61
N TYR A 150 0.87 8.08 9.72
CA TYR A 150 2.26 8.34 10.07
C TYR A 150 3.15 7.21 9.53
N ASN A 151 4.00 7.52 8.56
CA ASN A 151 4.89 6.57 7.91
C ASN A 151 5.89 5.92 8.89
N GLU A 152 6.83 6.70 9.40
CA GLU A 152 7.97 6.20 10.15
C GLU A 152 8.36 7.11 11.33
N PRO A 153 7.65 7.00 12.46
CA PRO A 153 8.08 7.67 13.68
C PRO A 153 9.51 7.26 14.06
N LEU A 154 10.37 8.24 14.40
CA LEU A 154 11.76 7.98 14.76
C LEU A 154 11.89 7.13 16.03
N ASN A 155 13.07 6.59 16.27
CA ASN A 155 13.39 5.84 17.49
C ASN A 155 13.43 6.71 18.76
N THR A 156 13.45 8.04 18.60
CA THR A 156 13.31 9.01 19.69
C THR A 156 11.86 9.30 20.05
N HIS A 157 10.91 8.87 19.22
CA HIS A 157 9.47 9.07 19.41
C HIS A 157 8.87 7.85 20.12
N SER A 158 8.75 7.93 21.46
CA SER A 158 8.15 6.83 22.22
C SER A 158 6.66 6.67 21.90
N TRP A 159 6.16 5.44 22.00
CA TRP A 159 4.76 5.14 21.77
C TRP A 159 3.84 5.95 22.69
N GLY A 160 4.11 5.92 24.00
CA GLY A 160 3.23 6.54 24.99
C GLY A 160 3.23 8.06 25.01
N GLU A 161 4.36 8.70 24.67
CA GLU A 161 4.51 10.16 24.79
C GLU A 161 4.33 10.90 23.47
N VAL A 162 4.62 10.27 22.31
CA VAL A 162 4.61 10.93 21.01
C VAL A 162 3.68 10.23 20.03
N VAL A 163 3.91 8.94 19.73
CA VAL A 163 3.25 8.29 18.59
C VAL A 163 1.76 8.01 18.86
N ARG A 164 1.44 7.45 20.02
CA ARG A 164 0.04 7.20 20.42
C ARG A 164 -0.76 8.50 20.55
N PRO A 165 -0.29 9.56 21.25
CA PRO A 165 -0.94 10.86 21.26
C PRO A 165 -1.17 11.47 19.88
N TYR A 166 -0.19 11.33 18.96
CA TYR A 166 -0.35 11.73 17.58
C TYR A 166 -1.54 11.03 16.89
N HIS A 167 -1.59 9.70 16.98
CA HIS A 167 -2.71 8.94 16.40
C HIS A 167 -4.06 9.29 17.05
N MET A 168 -4.06 9.53 18.36
CA MET A 168 -5.27 9.98 19.10
C MET A 168 -5.76 11.35 18.63
N ALA A 169 -4.88 12.19 18.09
CA ALA A 169 -5.26 13.50 17.53
C ALA A 169 -5.74 13.38 16.07
N VAL A 170 -5.10 12.53 15.25
CA VAL A 170 -5.35 12.46 13.81
C VAL A 170 -6.53 11.54 13.46
N ILE A 171 -6.62 10.35 14.04
CA ILE A 171 -7.65 9.35 13.68
C ILE A 171 -9.08 9.89 13.81
N PRO A 172 -9.45 10.69 14.83
CA PRO A 172 -10.79 11.26 14.92
C PRO A 172 -11.19 12.13 13.72
N SER A 173 -10.23 12.81 13.08
CA SER A 173 -10.51 13.62 11.89
C SER A 173 -10.87 12.77 10.67
N ILE A 174 -10.28 11.58 10.54
CA ILE A 174 -10.66 10.58 9.54
C ILE A 174 -12.06 10.04 9.86
N ARG A 175 -12.26 9.55 11.08
CA ARG A 175 -13.49 8.88 11.52
C ARG A 175 -14.72 9.79 11.54
N ALA A 176 -14.53 11.12 11.54
CA ALA A 176 -15.61 12.08 11.39
C ALA A 176 -16.29 12.02 10.01
N HIS A 177 -15.59 11.53 8.99
CA HIS A 177 -16.03 11.46 7.60
C HIS A 177 -16.09 10.04 7.07
N ASP A 178 -15.24 9.15 7.58
CA ASP A 178 -15.10 7.77 7.17
C ASP A 178 -15.04 6.85 8.40
N PRO A 179 -16.18 6.24 8.79
CA PRO A 179 -16.22 5.36 9.95
C PRO A 179 -15.61 3.99 9.71
N ASP A 180 -15.46 3.54 8.45
CA ASP A 180 -15.35 2.13 8.11
C ASP A 180 -13.98 1.74 7.53
N ASN A 181 -13.34 2.57 6.72
CA ASN A 181 -12.11 2.19 6.03
C ASN A 181 -10.95 1.90 6.99
N LEU A 182 -10.07 1.01 6.53
CA LEU A 182 -8.90 0.58 7.29
C LEU A 182 -7.94 1.76 7.55
N ILE A 183 -7.46 1.86 8.79
CA ILE A 183 -6.34 2.72 9.16
C ILE A 183 -5.14 1.83 9.50
N VAL A 184 -3.96 2.19 9.04
CA VAL A 184 -2.70 1.52 9.37
C VAL A 184 -1.82 2.52 10.11
N ALA A 185 -1.68 2.31 11.42
CA ALA A 185 -1.02 3.25 12.33
C ALA A 185 0.50 2.99 12.39
N GLY A 186 1.31 3.98 12.06
CA GLY A 186 2.77 3.93 12.22
C GLY A 186 3.20 3.64 13.66
N THR A 187 4.30 2.93 13.82
CA THR A 187 4.85 2.54 15.11
C THR A 187 6.25 3.12 15.32
N PRO A 188 6.79 3.21 16.57
CA PRO A 188 8.12 3.78 16.79
C PRO A 188 9.24 3.04 16.05
N SER A 189 10.42 3.66 16.02
CA SER A 189 11.63 3.08 15.43
C SER A 189 11.45 2.71 13.95
N TRP A 190 11.01 3.70 13.15
CA TRP A 190 10.75 3.51 11.71
C TRP A 190 9.75 2.38 11.44
N SER A 191 8.63 2.39 12.17
CA SER A 191 7.55 1.40 12.08
C SER A 191 8.02 -0.04 12.30
N GLN A 192 8.93 -0.26 13.28
CA GLN A 192 9.44 -1.58 13.66
C GLN A 192 8.98 -2.03 15.06
N ASP A 193 8.59 -1.11 15.96
CA ASP A 193 8.23 -1.42 17.34
C ASP A 193 6.73 -1.79 17.49
N VAL A 194 6.28 -2.70 16.63
CA VAL A 194 4.87 -3.16 16.58
C VAL A 194 4.42 -3.87 17.86
N ASP A 195 5.33 -4.53 18.58
CA ASP A 195 5.03 -5.19 19.84
C ASP A 195 4.80 -4.20 21.00
N ILE A 196 5.42 -3.03 20.95
CA ILE A 196 5.14 -1.94 21.90
C ILE A 196 3.72 -1.37 21.65
N ALA A 197 3.35 -1.13 20.41
CA ALA A 197 2.00 -0.70 20.04
C ALA A 197 0.94 -1.76 20.39
N ALA A 198 1.25 -3.04 20.18
CA ALA A 198 0.38 -4.16 20.55
C ALA A 198 0.11 -4.26 22.06
N ALA A 199 1.07 -3.86 22.90
CA ALA A 199 0.93 -3.88 24.37
C ALA A 199 0.03 -2.75 24.91
N ASP A 200 -0.14 -1.65 24.16
CA ASP A 200 -1.01 -0.51 24.52
C ASP A 200 -1.75 -0.02 23.27
N PRO A 201 -2.73 -0.78 22.76
CA PRO A 201 -3.35 -0.51 21.47
C PRO A 201 -4.18 0.77 21.45
N LEU A 202 -4.37 1.29 20.23
CA LEU A 202 -5.26 2.42 19.97
C LEU A 202 -6.72 1.99 20.18
N PRO A 203 -7.56 2.84 20.81
CA PRO A 203 -8.94 2.50 21.16
C PRO A 203 -9.92 2.75 19.99
N PHE A 204 -9.52 2.46 18.76
CA PHE A 204 -10.33 2.63 17.56
C PHE A 204 -10.57 1.31 16.85
N ALA A 205 -11.72 1.17 16.22
CA ALA A 205 -12.05 0.03 15.39
C ALA A 205 -11.30 0.11 14.03
N ASN A 206 -11.06 -1.05 13.44
CA ASN A 206 -10.47 -1.20 12.11
C ASN A 206 -9.11 -0.47 11.95
N VAL A 207 -8.22 -0.66 12.95
CA VAL A 207 -6.86 -0.14 12.96
C VAL A 207 -5.86 -1.30 13.01
N ALA A 208 -5.01 -1.39 11.98
CA ALA A 208 -3.81 -2.23 11.95
C ALA A 208 -2.58 -1.39 12.29
N TYR A 209 -1.44 -2.04 12.54
CA TYR A 209 -0.18 -1.36 12.82
C TYR A 209 0.81 -1.59 11.69
N THR A 210 1.49 -0.52 11.32
CA THR A 210 2.52 -0.52 10.28
C THR A 210 3.76 -1.27 10.74
N LEU A 211 4.23 -2.20 9.90
CA LEU A 211 5.53 -2.85 10.03
C LEU A 211 6.36 -2.53 8.79
N HIS A 212 7.56 -1.96 8.98
CA HIS A 212 8.52 -1.74 7.89
C HIS A 212 9.76 -2.61 8.07
N PHE A 213 10.28 -3.13 6.95
CA PHE A 213 11.54 -3.86 6.94
C PHE A 213 12.31 -3.69 5.63
N TYR A 214 13.61 -3.85 5.70
CA TYR A 214 14.51 -3.98 4.56
C TYR A 214 15.31 -5.26 4.73
N ALA A 215 15.20 -6.19 3.79
CA ALA A 215 15.72 -7.55 3.93
C ALA A 215 17.24 -7.61 4.16
N GLY A 216 18.00 -6.67 3.59
CA GLY A 216 19.44 -6.56 3.81
C GLY A 216 19.84 -6.13 5.22
N THR A 217 18.91 -5.56 6.01
CA THR A 217 19.16 -5.04 7.36
C THR A 217 18.40 -5.81 8.43
N HIS A 218 17.09 -6.01 8.24
CA HIS A 218 16.17 -6.53 9.23
C HIS A 218 15.95 -8.03 9.01
N ARG A 219 16.20 -8.81 10.05
CA ARG A 219 16.25 -10.27 9.97
C ARG A 219 15.31 -10.92 10.99
N GLN A 220 15.68 -12.06 11.54
CA GLN A 220 14.83 -12.86 12.42
C GLN A 220 14.33 -12.08 13.65
N GLU A 221 15.15 -11.19 14.21
CA GLU A 221 14.77 -10.42 15.40
C GLU A 221 13.53 -9.55 15.17
N LEU A 222 13.40 -8.95 13.97
CA LEU A 222 12.23 -8.15 13.65
C LEU A 222 11.01 -9.05 13.32
N ARG A 223 11.20 -10.21 12.68
CA ARG A 223 10.13 -11.20 12.51
C ARG A 223 9.62 -11.72 13.86
N ASP A 224 10.52 -11.96 14.83
CA ASP A 224 10.13 -12.36 16.18
C ASP A 224 9.34 -11.28 16.92
N LYS A 225 9.68 -9.99 16.70
CA LYS A 225 8.94 -8.84 17.21
C LYS A 225 7.53 -8.80 16.61
N ALA A 226 7.42 -8.94 15.30
CA ALA A 226 6.13 -9.00 14.58
C ALA A 226 5.28 -10.20 15.05
N ALA A 227 5.90 -11.37 15.24
CA ALA A 227 5.20 -12.55 15.75
C ALA A 227 4.65 -12.34 17.18
N ARG A 228 5.38 -11.62 18.04
CA ARG A 228 4.87 -11.26 19.39
C ARG A 228 3.66 -10.32 19.31
N ALA A 229 3.70 -9.32 18.42
CA ALA A 229 2.59 -8.41 18.22
C ALA A 229 1.33 -9.15 17.74
N LEU A 230 1.47 -10.03 16.74
CA LEU A 230 0.38 -10.88 16.25
C LEU A 230 -0.17 -11.80 17.37
N ALA A 231 0.70 -12.42 18.15
CA ALA A 231 0.29 -13.28 19.28
C ALA A 231 -0.46 -12.49 20.37
N SER A 232 -0.21 -11.18 20.48
CA SER A 232 -0.93 -10.28 21.39
C SER A 232 -2.26 -9.77 20.81
N GLY A 233 -2.63 -10.18 19.57
CA GLY A 233 -3.88 -9.82 18.92
C GLY A 233 -3.84 -8.56 18.09
N ALA A 234 -2.67 -7.95 17.86
CA ALA A 234 -2.52 -6.80 16.97
C ALA A 234 -2.49 -7.23 15.51
N ALA A 235 -3.33 -6.61 14.67
CA ALA A 235 -3.25 -6.76 13.22
C ALA A 235 -2.08 -5.95 12.67
N LEU A 236 -1.31 -6.53 11.76
CA LEU A 236 -0.17 -5.88 11.11
C LEU A 236 -0.40 -5.73 9.61
N PHE A 237 0.13 -4.65 9.06
CA PHE A 237 0.21 -4.40 7.62
C PHE A 237 1.64 -3.94 7.29
N VAL A 238 2.29 -4.58 6.31
CA VAL A 238 3.64 -4.21 5.88
C VAL A 238 3.52 -3.17 4.77
N THR A 239 3.31 -1.91 5.14
CA THR A 239 3.06 -0.83 4.17
C THR A 239 4.31 -0.43 3.40
N GLU A 240 5.48 -0.80 3.91
CA GLU A 240 6.75 -0.59 3.22
C GLU A 240 7.75 -1.73 3.52
N TRP A 241 8.35 -2.29 2.46
CA TRP A 241 9.46 -3.22 2.59
C TRP A 241 10.42 -3.14 1.41
N GLY A 242 11.70 -3.35 1.67
CA GLY A 242 12.76 -3.32 0.66
C GLY A 242 13.54 -4.63 0.54
N THR A 243 14.09 -4.86 -0.65
CA THR A 243 14.95 -6.03 -0.95
C THR A 243 16.42 -5.82 -0.59
N SER A 244 16.79 -4.57 -0.25
CA SER A 244 18.15 -4.10 0.01
C SER A 244 18.38 -3.82 1.50
N GLU A 245 19.44 -3.07 1.80
CA GLU A 245 19.65 -2.48 3.12
C GLU A 245 18.67 -1.31 3.36
N ALA A 246 18.47 -0.93 4.63
CA ALA A 246 17.59 0.17 5.02
C ALA A 246 18.00 1.55 4.45
N SER A 247 19.22 1.67 3.96
CA SER A 247 19.69 2.85 3.22
C SER A 247 19.06 2.99 1.82
N GLY A 248 18.34 1.98 1.34
CA GLY A 248 17.90 1.83 -0.04
C GLY A 248 18.98 1.25 -0.97
N ASN A 249 20.23 1.18 -0.52
CA ASN A 249 21.39 0.67 -1.25
C ASN A 249 21.84 -0.70 -0.73
N GLY A 250 23.05 -1.10 -1.07
CA GLY A 250 23.62 -2.38 -0.69
C GLY A 250 23.24 -3.51 -1.65
N VAL A 251 23.29 -4.74 -1.16
CA VAL A 251 23.04 -5.94 -1.96
C VAL A 251 21.54 -6.24 -2.04
N LEU A 252 21.05 -6.64 -3.20
CA LEU A 252 19.75 -7.28 -3.34
C LEU A 252 19.79 -8.65 -2.61
N ASP A 253 19.24 -8.69 -1.39
CA ASP A 253 19.23 -9.91 -0.56
C ASP A 253 18.01 -10.78 -0.86
N ARG A 254 18.11 -11.58 -1.92
CA ARG A 254 17.03 -12.47 -2.37
C ARG A 254 16.70 -13.55 -1.34
N ALA A 255 17.69 -14.04 -0.61
CA ALA A 255 17.48 -15.11 0.36
C ALA A 255 16.69 -14.62 1.58
N GLU A 256 17.07 -13.49 2.14
CA GLU A 256 16.35 -12.92 3.27
C GLU A 256 14.98 -12.36 2.87
N THR A 257 14.87 -11.79 1.65
CA THR A 257 13.56 -11.39 1.10
C THR A 257 12.60 -12.58 1.01
N ALA A 258 13.08 -13.75 0.60
CA ALA A 258 12.25 -14.96 0.56
C ALA A 258 11.77 -15.38 1.96
N LEU A 259 12.63 -15.30 3.00
CA LEU A 259 12.23 -15.59 4.38
C LEU A 259 11.18 -14.60 4.89
N TRP A 260 11.24 -13.33 4.49
CA TRP A 260 10.21 -12.35 4.79
C TRP A 260 8.91 -12.64 4.04
N TRP A 261 8.96 -13.01 2.77
CA TRP A 261 7.77 -13.43 2.02
C TRP A 261 7.09 -14.64 2.67
N ASP A 262 7.85 -15.67 3.05
CA ASP A 262 7.32 -16.84 3.74
C ASP A 262 6.65 -16.45 5.07
N PHE A 263 7.27 -15.53 5.84
CA PHE A 263 6.69 -15.02 7.08
C PHE A 263 5.38 -14.25 6.84
N MET A 264 5.34 -13.36 5.85
CA MET A 264 4.14 -12.59 5.51
C MET A 264 3.00 -13.51 5.05
N GLU A 265 3.29 -14.46 4.17
CA GLU A 265 2.28 -15.41 3.68
C GLU A 265 1.73 -16.29 4.82
N ALA A 266 2.61 -16.85 5.66
CA ALA A 266 2.20 -17.70 6.78
C ALA A 266 1.29 -16.97 7.79
N ASN A 267 1.44 -15.66 7.93
CA ASN A 267 0.67 -14.83 8.85
C ASN A 267 -0.47 -14.04 8.17
N GLY A 268 -0.64 -14.14 6.85
CA GLY A 268 -1.67 -13.44 6.10
C GLY A 268 -1.49 -11.92 6.07
N LEU A 269 -0.24 -11.44 6.01
CA LEU A 269 0.07 -10.02 6.03
C LEU A 269 0.04 -9.41 4.63
N SER A 270 -0.74 -8.36 4.47
CA SER A 270 -0.71 -7.51 3.27
C SER A 270 0.57 -6.68 3.21
N SER A 271 1.07 -6.38 1.98
CA SER A 271 2.37 -5.73 1.86
C SER A 271 2.58 -4.93 0.58
N LEU A 272 3.42 -3.88 0.66
CA LEU A 272 3.86 -3.10 -0.50
C LEU A 272 5.39 -2.95 -0.52
N ASN A 273 5.96 -3.16 -1.71
CA ASN A 273 7.40 -2.99 -1.89
C ASN A 273 7.76 -1.52 -2.11
N TRP A 274 8.83 -1.08 -1.50
CA TRP A 274 9.50 0.19 -1.73
C TRP A 274 10.57 0.04 -2.80
N SER A 275 10.51 0.77 -3.95
CA SER A 275 9.43 1.61 -4.42
C SER A 275 9.51 1.83 -5.93
N ILE A 276 8.45 2.37 -6.53
CA ILE A 276 8.43 2.85 -7.92
C ILE A 276 9.18 4.18 -7.99
N THR A 277 10.41 4.11 -8.45
CA THR A 277 11.30 5.23 -8.74
C THR A 277 12.40 4.77 -9.67
N ASP A 278 12.99 5.72 -10.40
CA ASP A 278 14.17 5.52 -11.24
C ASP A 278 15.45 6.09 -10.60
N LYS A 279 15.42 6.29 -9.29
CA LYS A 279 16.60 6.69 -8.51
C LYS A 279 17.69 5.63 -8.64
N ASP A 280 18.95 6.05 -8.75
CA ASP A 280 20.09 5.12 -8.80
C ASP A 280 20.36 4.54 -7.40
N GLU A 281 19.54 3.57 -7.00
CA GLU A 281 19.68 2.80 -5.75
C GLU A 281 19.13 1.38 -5.92
N THR A 282 19.55 0.46 -5.05
CA THR A 282 19.20 -0.97 -5.16
C THR A 282 17.71 -1.23 -4.93
N SER A 283 17.04 -0.48 -4.04
CA SER A 283 15.61 -0.64 -3.75
C SER A 283 14.72 -0.06 -4.85
N ALA A 284 15.24 0.81 -5.72
CA ALA A 284 14.47 1.34 -6.85
C ALA A 284 13.99 0.20 -7.76
N ALA A 285 12.69 0.20 -8.07
CA ALA A 285 12.10 -0.80 -8.96
C ALA A 285 12.44 -0.55 -10.43
N LEU A 286 12.77 0.68 -10.79
CA LEU A 286 13.08 1.10 -12.15
C LEU A 286 14.54 1.52 -12.29
N ARG A 287 15.02 1.52 -13.52
CA ARG A 287 16.35 2.04 -13.85
C ARG A 287 16.28 3.53 -14.15
N PRO A 288 17.37 4.28 -13.95
CA PRO A 288 17.44 5.69 -14.29
C PRO A 288 16.94 6.00 -15.71
N GLY A 289 16.04 6.97 -15.83
CA GLY A 289 15.43 7.40 -17.08
C GLY A 289 14.18 6.61 -17.52
N ALA A 290 13.62 5.77 -16.64
CA ALA A 290 12.33 5.13 -16.91
C ALA A 290 11.21 6.17 -17.01
N ALA A 291 10.30 5.98 -17.97
CA ALA A 291 9.17 6.88 -18.20
C ALA A 291 8.23 6.95 -17.00
N GLY A 292 7.58 8.09 -16.79
CA GLY A 292 6.65 8.31 -15.68
C GLY A 292 5.32 7.58 -15.84
N GLU A 293 4.94 7.27 -17.07
CA GLU A 293 3.59 6.79 -17.44
C GLU A 293 3.48 5.25 -17.50
N GLY A 294 4.47 4.51 -17.02
CA GLY A 294 4.45 3.03 -17.16
C GLY A 294 5.06 2.56 -18.48
N GLY A 295 4.63 1.40 -18.98
CA GLY A 295 5.17 0.81 -20.22
C GLY A 295 6.60 0.28 -20.06
N TRP A 296 7.03 0.01 -18.84
CA TRP A 296 8.40 -0.42 -18.55
C TRP A 296 8.63 -1.87 -19.01
N ASP A 297 9.45 -2.05 -20.03
CA ASP A 297 9.98 -3.36 -20.40
C ASP A 297 11.09 -3.80 -19.44
N ASP A 298 11.56 -5.04 -19.57
CA ASP A 298 12.58 -5.61 -18.67
C ASP A 298 13.90 -4.82 -18.67
N SER A 299 14.20 -4.07 -19.74
CA SER A 299 15.41 -3.24 -19.79
C SER A 299 15.33 -1.97 -18.96
N MET A 300 14.11 -1.50 -18.67
CA MET A 300 13.83 -0.33 -17.82
C MET A 300 13.59 -0.69 -16.37
N ILE A 301 13.43 -1.97 -16.04
CA ILE A 301 13.20 -2.45 -14.68
C ILE A 301 14.53 -2.87 -14.05
N SER A 302 14.74 -2.51 -12.79
CA SER A 302 15.94 -2.87 -12.03
C SER A 302 15.95 -4.37 -11.67
N PRO A 303 17.10 -4.93 -11.24
CA PRO A 303 17.13 -6.30 -10.70
C PRO A 303 16.19 -6.53 -9.51
N SER A 304 15.99 -5.52 -8.65
CA SER A 304 15.01 -5.55 -7.55
C SER A 304 13.60 -5.55 -8.11
N GLY A 305 13.29 -4.63 -9.01
CA GLY A 305 11.97 -4.54 -9.64
C GLY A 305 11.58 -5.82 -10.39
N LEU A 306 12.47 -6.42 -11.18
CA LEU A 306 12.20 -7.69 -11.86
C LEU A 306 11.90 -8.82 -10.87
N PHE A 307 12.62 -8.86 -9.75
CA PHE A 307 12.42 -9.87 -8.71
C PHE A 307 11.06 -9.70 -8.01
N VAL A 308 10.70 -8.48 -7.66
CA VAL A 308 9.42 -8.14 -7.02
C VAL A 308 8.24 -8.33 -7.98
N ARG A 309 8.34 -7.84 -9.24
CA ARG A 309 7.29 -8.02 -10.24
C ARG A 309 6.97 -9.50 -10.49
N ALA A 310 8.01 -10.32 -10.59
CA ALA A 310 7.83 -11.77 -10.76
C ALA A 310 7.11 -12.40 -9.55
N TRP A 311 7.38 -11.94 -8.34
CA TRP A 311 6.69 -12.38 -7.12
C TRP A 311 5.23 -11.92 -7.11
N LEU A 312 4.95 -10.63 -7.39
CA LEU A 312 3.59 -10.10 -7.44
C LEU A 312 2.71 -10.86 -8.44
N ARG A 313 3.18 -11.07 -9.67
CA ARG A 313 2.46 -11.83 -10.70
C ARG A 313 2.16 -13.28 -10.29
N ARG A 314 3.05 -13.90 -9.53
CA ARG A 314 2.85 -15.26 -9.02
C ARG A 314 1.83 -15.31 -7.89
N MET A 315 1.84 -14.30 -7.00
CA MET A 315 1.03 -14.29 -5.78
C MET A 315 -0.35 -13.67 -5.98
N ASN A 316 -0.52 -12.84 -6.99
CA ASN A 316 -1.77 -12.23 -7.39
C ASN A 316 -2.17 -12.72 -8.80
N PRO A 317 -2.42 -14.03 -8.99
CA PRO A 317 -2.84 -14.51 -10.31
C PRO A 317 -4.18 -13.88 -10.68
N PRO A 318 -4.42 -13.62 -11.98
CA PRO A 318 -5.75 -13.26 -12.42
C PRO A 318 -6.74 -14.35 -12.01
N PRO A 319 -8.04 -14.04 -11.83
CA PRO A 319 -9.05 -15.04 -11.58
C PRO A 319 -8.96 -16.17 -12.62
N ALA A 320 -9.14 -17.42 -12.16
CA ALA A 320 -9.28 -18.53 -13.09
C ALA A 320 -10.59 -18.36 -13.87
N ASP A 321 -10.53 -18.48 -15.20
CA ASP A 321 -11.67 -18.46 -16.11
C ASP A 321 -12.68 -19.60 -15.78
#